data_9ec8e872eeb07358fec5d898601b8906
#
_entry.id   9ec8e872eeb07358fec5d898601b8906
#
_cell.length_a   1.000
_cell.length_b   1.000
_cell.length_c   1.000
_cell.angle_alpha   90.00
_cell.angle_beta   90.00
_cell.angle_gamma   90.00
#
_symmetry.space_group_name_H-M   'P 1'
#
loop_
_entity.id
_entity.type
_entity.pdbx_description
1 polymer ?
#
loop_
_entity_poly.entity_id
_entity_poly.type
_entity_poly.pdbx_seq_one_letter_code
_entity_poly.pdbx_strand_id
1 'polypeptide(L)'
;MNKADVIAFFDRCAPEWDADMIRNEAVIRTILDNAGVCAGIDVLDVACGTGVLIPDYLKRSVRSVTGIDISPEMIRIAKKKFPQESVKLICGDVESVQLNRQFDCVMVYNAFPHFPNPKGLIDHLAELAQSGGRLSIAHGMSRAMLTRHHSGSASRVSIELPEAEAVAQMMDEAFRVDVVISDDTMYQVCGIKK
;
A
#
# COMPACT_ATOMS: atom_id res chain seq x y z
N MET A 1 7.96 -16.28 6.38
CA MET A 1 7.49 -16.02 5.00
C MET A 1 8.71 -15.79 4.11
N ASN A 2 8.80 -16.47 2.97
CA ASN A 2 9.93 -16.33 2.05
C ASN A 2 9.53 -15.37 0.90
N LYS A 3 10.39 -14.38 0.55
CA LYS A 3 10.12 -13.42 -0.53
C LYS A 3 9.91 -14.11 -1.90
N ALA A 4 10.62 -15.19 -2.18
CA ALA A 4 10.43 -15.95 -3.41
C ALA A 4 9.02 -16.57 -3.52
N ASP A 5 8.45 -17.04 -2.42
CA ASP A 5 7.09 -17.58 -2.39
C ASP A 5 6.04 -16.47 -2.60
N VAL A 6 6.29 -15.28 -2.06
CA VAL A 6 5.44 -14.09 -2.28
C VAL A 6 5.45 -13.72 -3.76
N ILE A 7 6.64 -13.60 -4.38
CA ILE A 7 6.77 -13.28 -5.81
C ILE A 7 6.02 -14.32 -6.65
N ALA A 8 6.30 -15.61 -6.44
CA ALA A 8 5.68 -16.69 -7.22
C ALA A 8 4.15 -16.75 -7.06
N PHE A 9 3.64 -16.39 -5.88
CA PHE A 9 2.20 -16.30 -5.64
C PHE A 9 1.58 -15.17 -6.45
N PHE A 10 2.10 -13.94 -6.34
CA PHE A 10 1.55 -12.78 -7.01
C PHE A 10 1.76 -12.80 -8.53
N ASP A 11 2.89 -13.33 -9.03
CA ASP A 11 3.10 -13.55 -10.46
C ASP A 11 2.02 -14.46 -11.06
N ARG A 12 1.65 -15.51 -10.34
CA ARG A 12 0.59 -16.43 -10.78
C ARG A 12 -0.81 -15.78 -10.77
N CYS A 13 -1.07 -14.91 -9.79
CA CYS A 13 -2.36 -14.22 -9.67
C CYS A 13 -2.50 -13.02 -10.62
N ALA A 14 -1.40 -12.46 -11.07
CA ALA A 14 -1.37 -11.20 -11.81
C ALA A 14 -2.27 -11.17 -13.08
N PRO A 15 -2.36 -12.23 -13.93
CA PRO A 15 -3.18 -12.19 -15.13
C PRO A 15 -4.67 -11.93 -14.88
N GLU A 16 -5.22 -12.49 -13.79
CA GLU A 16 -6.65 -12.38 -13.44
C GLU A 16 -6.92 -11.34 -12.34
N TRP A 17 -5.86 -10.67 -11.85
CA TRP A 17 -5.94 -9.79 -10.67
C TRP A 17 -6.98 -8.70 -10.78
N ASP A 18 -7.05 -8.04 -11.94
CA ASP A 18 -7.99 -6.94 -12.17
C ASP A 18 -9.44 -7.44 -12.40
N ALA A 19 -9.60 -8.65 -12.96
CA ALA A 19 -10.91 -9.25 -13.22
C ALA A 19 -11.62 -9.68 -11.94
N ASP A 20 -10.87 -10.18 -10.96
CA ASP A 20 -11.41 -10.69 -9.70
C ASP A 20 -11.51 -9.60 -8.62
N MET A 21 -11.10 -8.37 -8.95
CA MET A 21 -10.98 -7.29 -7.98
C MET A 21 -12.34 -6.68 -7.64
N ILE A 22 -12.71 -6.77 -6.36
CA ILE A 22 -13.85 -6.02 -5.81
C ILE A 22 -13.36 -4.66 -5.32
N ARG A 23 -13.85 -3.58 -5.93
CA ARG A 23 -13.54 -2.21 -5.52
C ARG A 23 -14.74 -1.57 -4.84
N ASN A 24 -14.53 -0.99 -3.66
CA ASN A 24 -15.50 -0.12 -3.02
C ASN A 24 -15.04 1.34 -3.16
N GLU A 25 -15.60 2.04 -4.12
CA GLU A 25 -15.20 3.42 -4.46
C GLU A 25 -15.40 4.41 -3.31
N ALA A 26 -16.41 4.20 -2.45
CA ALA A 26 -16.63 5.05 -1.29
C ALA A 26 -15.54 4.85 -0.24
N VAL A 27 -15.18 3.59 0.04
CA VAL A 27 -14.08 3.25 0.97
C VAL A 27 -12.75 3.77 0.44
N ILE A 28 -12.43 3.55 -0.84
CA ILE A 28 -11.19 4.04 -1.45
C ILE A 28 -11.10 5.57 -1.33
N ARG A 29 -12.20 6.29 -1.59
CA ARG A 29 -12.24 7.75 -1.44
C ARG A 29 -11.93 8.17 -0.02
N THR A 30 -12.56 7.54 0.99
CA THR A 30 -12.30 7.80 2.41
C THR A 30 -10.82 7.55 2.76
N ILE A 31 -10.25 6.43 2.32
CA ILE A 31 -8.85 6.08 2.54
C ILE A 31 -7.92 7.17 1.98
N LEU A 32 -8.16 7.61 0.75
CA LEU A 32 -7.34 8.62 0.09
C LEU A 32 -7.51 10.02 0.70
N ASP A 33 -8.73 10.37 1.15
CA ASP A 33 -9.00 11.63 1.85
C ASP A 33 -8.25 11.65 3.20
N ASN A 34 -8.34 10.59 3.99
CA ASN A 34 -7.61 10.44 5.25
C ASN A 34 -6.08 10.46 5.05
N ALA A 35 -5.59 9.90 3.95
CA ALA A 35 -4.18 9.90 3.59
C ALA A 35 -3.71 11.26 3.04
N GLY A 36 -4.59 12.25 2.90
CA GLY A 36 -4.26 13.58 2.40
C GLY A 36 -3.91 13.61 0.91
N VAL A 37 -4.38 12.62 0.13
CA VAL A 37 -4.09 12.57 -1.31
C VAL A 37 -4.85 13.67 -2.05
N CYS A 38 -4.12 14.64 -2.57
CA CYS A 38 -4.66 15.82 -3.25
C CYS A 38 -3.77 16.27 -4.41
N ALA A 39 -4.18 17.34 -5.10
CA ALA A 39 -3.43 17.89 -6.23
C ALA A 39 -2.03 18.36 -5.82
N GLY A 40 -1.06 18.09 -6.70
CA GLY A 40 0.31 18.58 -6.59
C GLY A 40 1.24 17.83 -5.65
N ILE A 41 0.80 16.74 -5.00
CA ILE A 41 1.65 15.91 -4.13
C ILE A 41 2.35 14.79 -4.90
N ASP A 42 3.45 14.28 -4.33
CA ASP A 42 4.14 13.07 -4.78
C ASP A 42 3.71 11.88 -3.91
N VAL A 43 3.27 10.81 -4.56
CA VAL A 43 2.80 9.58 -3.90
C VAL A 43 3.77 8.43 -4.12
N LEU A 44 4.12 7.70 -3.05
CA LEU A 44 4.70 6.36 -3.11
C LEU A 44 3.61 5.33 -2.82
N ASP A 45 3.34 4.46 -3.79
CA ASP A 45 2.38 3.35 -3.67
C ASP A 45 3.16 2.04 -3.50
N VAL A 46 3.17 1.53 -2.29
CA VAL A 46 3.96 0.36 -1.86
C VAL A 46 3.16 -0.92 -2.06
N ALA A 47 3.76 -1.91 -2.73
CA ALA A 47 3.11 -3.11 -3.21
C ALA A 47 1.89 -2.76 -4.07
N CYS A 48 2.12 -1.91 -5.08
CA CYS A 48 1.05 -1.31 -5.89
C CYS A 48 0.31 -2.31 -6.79
N GLY A 49 0.79 -3.56 -6.90
CA GLY A 49 0.22 -4.59 -7.75
C GLY A 49 0.15 -4.15 -9.21
N THR A 50 -1.01 -4.37 -9.82
CA THR A 50 -1.32 -3.90 -11.20
C THR A 50 -1.66 -2.41 -11.28
N GLY A 51 -1.44 -1.64 -10.19
CA GLY A 51 -1.73 -0.21 -10.14
C GLY A 51 -3.16 0.13 -9.75
N VAL A 52 -3.69 -0.58 -8.76
CA VAL A 52 -5.11 -0.52 -8.33
C VAL A 52 -5.58 0.89 -7.99
N LEU A 53 -4.76 1.69 -7.29
CA LEU A 53 -5.11 3.06 -6.87
C LEU A 53 -4.62 4.14 -7.85
N ILE A 54 -3.82 3.81 -8.85
CA ILE A 54 -3.25 4.81 -9.78
C ILE A 54 -4.34 5.66 -10.46
N PRO A 55 -5.48 5.10 -10.94
CA PRO A 55 -6.55 5.92 -11.52
C PRO A 55 -7.11 6.96 -10.54
N ASP A 56 -7.15 6.64 -9.25
CA ASP A 56 -7.67 7.54 -8.22
C ASP A 56 -6.68 8.66 -7.89
N TYR A 57 -5.38 8.37 -7.87
CA TYR A 57 -4.34 9.38 -7.75
C TYR A 57 -4.37 10.36 -8.92
N LEU A 58 -4.49 9.85 -10.15
CA LEU A 58 -4.55 10.69 -11.35
C LEU A 58 -5.80 11.57 -11.37
N LYS A 59 -6.97 11.04 -10.98
CA LYS A 59 -8.21 11.82 -10.84
C LYS A 59 -8.06 12.97 -9.83
N ARG A 60 -7.20 12.82 -8.81
CA ARG A 60 -6.90 13.82 -7.80
C ARG A 60 -5.79 14.79 -8.22
N SER A 61 -5.27 14.65 -9.44
CA SER A 61 -4.22 15.53 -10.01
C SER A 61 -2.95 15.56 -9.16
N VAL A 62 -2.54 14.42 -8.60
CA VAL A 62 -1.24 14.31 -7.93
C VAL A 62 -0.10 14.65 -8.91
N ARG A 63 1.00 15.20 -8.42
CA ARG A 63 2.15 15.59 -9.25
C ARG A 63 2.84 14.37 -9.85
N SER A 64 3.08 13.35 -9.03
CA SER A 64 3.65 12.09 -9.50
C SER A 64 3.24 10.91 -8.64
N VAL A 65 3.23 9.72 -9.25
CA VAL A 65 3.09 8.43 -8.57
C VAL A 65 4.35 7.61 -8.79
N THR A 66 4.96 7.11 -7.73
CA THR A 66 5.95 6.05 -7.79
C THR A 66 5.32 4.79 -7.22
N GLY A 67 5.00 3.82 -8.08
CA GLY A 67 4.52 2.50 -7.66
C GLY A 67 5.68 1.51 -7.58
N ILE A 68 5.75 0.74 -6.51
CA ILE A 68 6.73 -0.32 -6.34
C ILE A 68 6.03 -1.62 -5.98
N ASP A 69 6.40 -2.71 -6.65
CA ASP A 69 5.92 -4.06 -6.34
C ASP A 69 7.03 -5.08 -6.56
N ILE A 70 7.06 -6.11 -5.71
CA ILE A 70 8.08 -7.16 -5.78
C ILE A 70 7.83 -8.14 -6.94
N SER A 71 6.58 -8.25 -7.43
CA SER A 71 6.18 -9.12 -8.53
C SER A 71 6.49 -8.51 -9.90
N PRO A 72 7.36 -9.12 -10.72
CA PRO A 72 7.59 -8.69 -12.10
C PRO A 72 6.33 -8.65 -12.96
N GLU A 73 5.43 -9.63 -12.80
CA GLU A 73 4.21 -9.72 -13.60
C GLU A 73 3.20 -8.62 -13.23
N MET A 74 3.04 -8.30 -11.95
CA MET A 74 2.23 -7.16 -11.51
C MET A 74 2.73 -5.87 -12.16
N ILE A 75 4.01 -5.59 -12.06
CA ILE A 75 4.62 -4.38 -12.65
C ILE A 75 4.54 -4.38 -14.18
N ARG A 76 4.68 -5.54 -14.83
CA ARG A 76 4.52 -5.65 -16.29
C ARG A 76 3.11 -5.24 -16.73
N ILE A 77 2.08 -5.67 -16.00
CA ILE A 77 0.69 -5.30 -16.27
C ILE A 77 0.46 -3.82 -15.97
N ALA A 78 0.92 -3.33 -14.83
CA ALA A 78 0.80 -1.93 -14.43
C ALA A 78 1.43 -0.98 -15.48
N LYS A 79 2.63 -1.28 -15.97
CA LYS A 79 3.29 -0.48 -17.02
C LYS A 79 2.51 -0.39 -18.32
N LYS A 80 1.79 -1.45 -18.72
CA LYS A 80 0.90 -1.42 -19.88
C LYS A 80 -0.32 -0.52 -19.69
N LYS A 81 -0.84 -0.47 -18.45
CA LYS A 81 -2.04 0.31 -18.09
C LYS A 81 -1.71 1.80 -17.92
N PHE A 82 -0.52 2.12 -17.42
CA PHE A 82 -0.15 3.48 -17.00
C PHE A 82 1.18 3.93 -17.65
N PRO A 83 1.18 4.28 -18.96
CA PRO A 83 2.39 4.68 -19.68
C PRO A 83 2.77 6.15 -19.50
N GLN A 84 1.99 6.95 -18.77
CA GLN A 84 2.20 8.40 -18.62
C GLN A 84 3.44 8.70 -17.77
N GLU A 85 4.17 9.78 -18.11
CA GLU A 85 5.41 10.20 -17.46
C GLU A 85 5.27 10.49 -15.96
N SER A 86 4.08 10.91 -15.51
CA SER A 86 3.80 11.15 -14.10
C SER A 86 3.72 9.88 -13.26
N VAL A 87 3.75 8.69 -13.88
CA VAL A 87 3.68 7.38 -13.20
C VAL A 87 4.98 6.62 -13.44
N LYS A 88 5.77 6.44 -12.39
CA LYS A 88 6.99 5.62 -12.39
C LYS A 88 6.71 4.29 -11.71
N LEU A 89 6.94 3.16 -12.41
CA LEU A 89 6.70 1.81 -11.89
C LEU A 89 8.01 1.03 -11.78
N ILE A 90 8.30 0.55 -10.58
CA ILE A 90 9.55 -0.11 -10.20
C ILE A 90 9.23 -1.54 -9.77
N CYS A 91 9.88 -2.52 -10.42
CA CYS A 91 9.88 -3.89 -9.92
C CYS A 91 11.01 -4.03 -8.90
N GLY A 92 10.68 -4.33 -7.67
CA GLY A 92 11.66 -4.48 -6.60
C GLY A 92 11.02 -4.56 -5.22
N ASP A 93 11.85 -4.93 -4.27
CA ASP A 93 11.48 -4.98 -2.86
C ASP A 93 11.68 -3.59 -2.23
N VAL A 94 10.60 -3.01 -1.72
CA VAL A 94 10.63 -1.67 -1.11
C VAL A 94 11.63 -1.59 0.04
N GLU A 95 11.82 -2.68 0.80
CA GLU A 95 12.77 -2.71 1.94
C GLU A 95 14.25 -2.66 1.52
N SER A 96 14.56 -2.81 0.22
CA SER A 96 15.95 -2.85 -0.28
C SER A 96 16.21 -1.90 -1.45
N VAL A 97 15.17 -1.44 -2.15
CA VAL A 97 15.33 -0.51 -3.26
C VAL A 97 15.69 0.88 -2.76
N GLN A 98 16.69 1.50 -3.38
CA GLN A 98 17.06 2.88 -3.04
C GLN A 98 16.20 3.87 -3.83
N LEU A 99 15.30 4.52 -3.13
CA LEU A 99 14.51 5.63 -3.64
C LEU A 99 15.16 6.94 -3.16
N ASN A 100 15.96 7.59 -4.01
CA ASN A 100 16.72 8.80 -3.67
C ASN A 100 15.81 10.04 -3.60
N ARG A 101 14.63 9.91 -3.00
CA ARG A 101 13.66 10.99 -2.79
C ARG A 101 12.69 10.64 -1.68
N GLN A 102 12.05 11.65 -1.12
CA GLN A 102 10.94 11.50 -0.17
C GLN A 102 9.62 11.86 -0.83
N PHE A 103 8.51 11.47 -0.18
CA PHE A 103 7.16 11.57 -0.71
C PHE A 103 6.24 12.29 0.28
N ASP A 104 5.24 13.00 -0.25
CA ASP A 104 4.18 13.65 0.52
C ASP A 104 3.22 12.62 1.14
N CYS A 105 2.97 11.53 0.40
CA CYS A 105 2.14 10.42 0.85
C CYS A 105 2.81 9.09 0.52
N VAL A 106 2.94 8.23 1.53
CA VAL A 106 3.34 6.81 1.39
C VAL A 106 2.10 5.97 1.68
N MET A 107 1.66 5.20 0.69
CA MET A 107 0.48 4.34 0.78
C MET A 107 0.86 2.88 0.77
N VAL A 108 0.32 2.09 1.70
CA VAL A 108 0.32 0.62 1.69
C VAL A 108 -1.14 0.17 1.66
N TYR A 109 -1.64 -0.22 0.49
CA TYR A 109 -3.05 -0.57 0.29
C TYR A 109 -3.22 -2.06 0.00
N ASN A 110 -4.01 -2.77 0.81
CA ASN A 110 -4.29 -4.20 0.71
C ASN A 110 -3.04 -5.11 0.70
N ALA A 111 -1.93 -4.66 1.28
CA ALA A 111 -0.64 -5.36 1.16
C ALA A 111 0.08 -5.61 2.49
N PHE A 112 -0.26 -4.91 3.56
CA PHE A 112 0.50 -4.92 4.81
C PHE A 112 0.74 -6.31 5.40
N PRO A 113 -0.19 -7.30 5.37
CA PRO A 113 0.06 -8.66 5.82
C PRO A 113 1.16 -9.42 5.08
N HIS A 114 1.57 -8.97 3.90
CA HIS A 114 2.64 -9.61 3.12
C HIS A 114 4.05 -9.19 3.55
N PHE A 115 4.17 -8.33 4.55
CA PHE A 115 5.43 -7.91 5.14
C PHE A 115 5.64 -8.60 6.50
N PRO A 116 6.63 -9.50 6.62
CA PRO A 116 6.81 -10.32 7.83
C PRO A 116 7.34 -9.55 9.03
N ASN A 117 7.89 -8.35 8.82
CA ASN A 117 8.38 -7.46 9.86
C ASN A 117 7.67 -6.10 9.78
N PRO A 118 6.43 -5.98 10.33
CA PRO A 118 5.63 -4.76 10.24
C PRO A 118 6.33 -3.51 10.79
N LYS A 119 6.99 -3.62 11.95
CA LYS A 119 7.71 -2.47 12.54
C LYS A 119 8.89 -2.03 11.68
N GLY A 120 9.69 -2.98 11.19
CA GLY A 120 10.82 -2.67 10.30
C GLY A 120 10.37 -2.02 9.00
N LEU A 121 9.25 -2.47 8.43
CA LEU A 121 8.65 -1.81 7.27
C LEU A 121 8.26 -0.36 7.59
N ILE A 122 7.54 -0.14 8.70
CA ILE A 122 7.09 1.21 9.12
C ILE A 122 8.30 2.13 9.30
N ASP A 123 9.38 1.66 9.94
CA ASP A 123 10.59 2.44 10.14
C ASP A 123 11.24 2.83 8.81
N HIS A 124 11.35 1.89 7.90
CA HIS A 124 11.88 2.15 6.55
C HIS A 124 11.00 3.14 5.77
N LEU A 125 9.68 2.96 5.80
CA LEU A 125 8.73 3.87 5.12
C LEU A 125 8.74 5.28 5.74
N ALA A 126 9.08 5.38 7.03
CA ALA A 126 9.27 6.68 7.68
C ALA A 126 10.45 7.47 7.10
N GLU A 127 11.50 6.80 6.62
CA GLU A 127 12.63 7.46 5.94
C GLU A 127 12.23 7.99 4.54
N LEU A 128 11.24 7.34 3.91
CA LEU A 128 10.72 7.70 2.59
C LEU A 128 9.63 8.77 2.65
N ALA A 129 9.00 8.99 3.81
CA ALA A 129 8.05 10.08 4.02
C ALA A 129 8.80 11.37 4.36
N GLN A 130 8.49 12.47 3.67
CA GLN A 130 9.03 13.79 4.02
C GLN A 130 8.45 14.29 5.36
N SER A 131 9.12 15.24 6.01
CA SER A 131 8.57 15.90 7.20
C SER A 131 7.22 16.55 6.89
N GLY A 132 6.20 16.26 7.70
CA GLY A 132 4.81 16.67 7.44
C GLY A 132 4.08 15.80 6.42
N GLY A 133 4.76 14.90 5.72
CA GLY A 133 4.14 13.90 4.84
C GLY A 133 3.37 12.83 5.62
N ARG A 134 2.63 11.97 4.94
CA ARG A 134 1.76 10.98 5.58
C ARG A 134 2.14 9.55 5.20
N LEU A 135 2.07 8.65 6.18
CA LEU A 135 2.02 7.20 5.95
C LEU A 135 0.60 6.71 6.19
N SER A 136 0.05 5.98 5.22
CA SER A 136 -1.26 5.34 5.32
C SER A 136 -1.13 3.83 5.06
N ILE A 137 -1.52 3.02 6.04
CA ILE A 137 -1.64 1.56 5.94
C ILE A 137 -3.13 1.26 5.95
N ALA A 138 -3.66 0.75 4.83
CA ALA A 138 -5.09 0.62 4.65
C ALA A 138 -5.51 -0.67 3.92
N HIS A 139 -6.72 -1.12 4.21
CA HIS A 139 -7.39 -2.20 3.49
C HIS A 139 -8.83 -1.78 3.15
N GLY A 140 -9.25 -2.07 1.92
CA GLY A 140 -10.59 -1.78 1.40
C GLY A 140 -11.65 -2.77 1.87
N MET A 141 -11.37 -3.55 2.92
CA MET A 141 -12.29 -4.48 3.57
C MET A 141 -11.97 -4.57 5.06
N SER A 142 -12.92 -5.09 5.85
CA SER A 142 -12.74 -5.26 7.30
C SER A 142 -11.65 -6.28 7.62
N ARG A 143 -11.02 -6.14 8.80
CA ARG A 143 -10.04 -7.11 9.32
C ARG A 143 -10.61 -8.52 9.38
N ALA A 144 -11.89 -8.68 9.80
CA ALA A 144 -12.57 -9.97 9.87
C ALA A 144 -12.73 -10.64 8.49
N MET A 145 -12.98 -9.86 7.43
CA MET A 145 -13.03 -10.37 6.05
C MET A 145 -11.64 -10.80 5.59
N LEU A 146 -10.61 -10.01 5.86
CA LEU A 146 -9.21 -10.33 5.53
C LEU A 146 -8.76 -11.63 6.16
N THR A 147 -9.04 -11.85 7.45
CA THR A 147 -8.70 -13.10 8.15
C THR A 147 -9.32 -14.30 7.45
N ARG A 148 -10.58 -14.20 7.00
CA ARG A 148 -11.23 -15.27 6.22
C ARG A 148 -10.60 -15.49 4.85
N HIS A 149 -10.24 -14.43 4.15
CA HIS A 149 -9.54 -14.54 2.84
C HIS A 149 -8.16 -15.17 2.99
N HIS A 150 -7.41 -14.83 4.04
CA HIS A 150 -6.07 -15.36 4.27
C HIS A 150 -6.04 -16.78 4.85
N SER A 151 -7.17 -17.34 5.28
CA SER A 151 -7.25 -18.75 5.72
C SER A 151 -7.10 -19.78 4.57
N GLY A 152 -7.07 -19.31 3.30
CA GLY A 152 -6.92 -20.13 2.09
C GLY A 152 -5.50 -20.12 1.53
N SER A 153 -5.39 -19.98 0.21
CA SER A 153 -4.11 -20.05 -0.54
C SER A 153 -3.10 -18.97 -0.16
N ALA A 154 -3.57 -17.81 0.32
CA ALA A 154 -2.73 -16.70 0.75
C ALA A 154 -2.08 -16.89 2.12
N SER A 155 -2.47 -17.89 2.91
CA SER A 155 -1.94 -18.13 4.27
C SER A 155 -0.42 -18.34 4.34
N ARG A 156 0.17 -18.84 3.25
CA ARG A 156 1.62 -19.07 3.16
C ARG A 156 2.43 -17.79 2.87
N VAL A 157 1.77 -16.77 2.38
CA VAL A 157 2.38 -15.51 1.93
C VAL A 157 1.87 -14.30 2.70
N SER A 158 1.22 -14.50 3.84
CA SER A 158 0.73 -13.43 4.72
C SER A 158 0.84 -13.79 6.19
N ILE A 159 1.04 -12.79 7.02
CA ILE A 159 0.82 -12.84 8.47
C ILE A 159 -0.62 -12.37 8.76
N GLU A 160 -1.09 -12.59 9.98
CA GLU A 160 -2.33 -11.98 10.42
C GLU A 160 -2.19 -10.46 10.45
N LEU A 161 -3.20 -9.73 9.95
CA LEU A 161 -3.23 -8.26 10.04
C LEU A 161 -3.32 -7.87 11.52
N PRO A 162 -2.35 -7.11 12.06
CA PRO A 162 -2.41 -6.65 13.45
C PRO A 162 -3.64 -5.78 13.71
N GLU A 163 -4.03 -5.65 14.98
CA GLU A 163 -5.04 -4.67 15.41
C GLU A 163 -4.59 -3.25 15.03
N ALA A 164 -5.53 -2.38 14.70
CA ALA A 164 -5.23 -1.02 14.24
C ALA A 164 -4.46 -0.22 15.31
N GLU A 165 -4.81 -0.41 16.57
CA GLU A 165 -4.13 0.20 17.71
C GLU A 165 -2.69 -0.26 17.85
N ALA A 166 -2.41 -1.54 17.56
CA ALA A 166 -1.04 -2.07 17.56
C ALA A 166 -0.20 -1.44 16.43
N VAL A 167 -0.78 -1.27 15.23
CA VAL A 167 -0.09 -0.58 14.14
C VAL A 167 0.11 0.89 14.47
N ALA A 168 -0.87 1.56 15.09
CA ALA A 168 -0.73 2.94 15.56
C ALA A 168 0.44 3.08 16.55
N GLN A 169 0.58 2.16 17.51
CA GLN A 169 1.71 2.13 18.44
C GLN A 169 3.06 1.93 17.73
N MET A 170 3.12 1.08 16.68
CA MET A 170 4.34 0.89 15.88
C MET A 170 4.73 2.18 15.13
N MET A 171 3.75 3.01 14.77
CA MET A 171 3.98 4.29 14.06
C MET A 171 4.38 5.45 14.99
N ASP A 172 4.04 5.39 16.28
CA ASP A 172 4.12 6.53 17.22
C ASP A 172 5.51 7.14 17.36
N GLU A 173 6.58 6.39 17.13
CA GLU A 173 7.96 6.92 17.19
C GLU A 173 8.21 7.96 16.08
N ALA A 174 7.79 7.67 14.85
CA ALA A 174 8.10 8.46 13.67
C ALA A 174 6.93 9.34 13.19
N PHE A 175 5.71 8.99 13.56
CA PHE A 175 4.50 9.65 13.08
C PHE A 175 3.62 10.11 14.24
N ARG A 176 2.91 11.22 14.05
CA ARG A 176 1.75 11.58 14.86
C ARG A 176 0.50 10.95 14.21
N VAL A 177 0.06 9.83 14.77
CA VAL A 177 -1.12 9.12 14.26
C VAL A 177 -2.37 9.95 14.53
N ASP A 178 -3.21 10.13 13.53
CA ASP A 178 -4.46 10.89 13.59
C ASP A 178 -5.67 10.15 13.00
N VAL A 179 -5.45 8.98 12.39
CA VAL A 179 -6.52 8.10 11.89
C VAL A 179 -6.25 6.67 12.35
N VAL A 180 -7.22 6.09 13.07
CA VAL A 180 -7.24 4.67 13.44
C VAL A 180 -8.65 4.16 13.21
N ILE A 181 -8.85 3.33 12.19
CA ILE A 181 -10.15 2.78 11.77
C ILE A 181 -10.00 1.27 11.60
N SER A 182 -10.87 0.51 12.26
CA SER A 182 -11.04 -0.93 12.04
C SER A 182 -12.52 -1.24 12.26
N ASP A 183 -13.30 -1.16 11.19
CA ASP A 183 -14.75 -1.37 11.23
C ASP A 183 -15.20 -2.50 10.28
N ASP A 184 -16.50 -2.64 10.06
CA ASP A 184 -17.06 -3.68 9.20
C ASP A 184 -16.80 -3.46 7.71
N THR A 185 -16.29 -2.29 7.31
CA THR A 185 -16.12 -1.88 5.91
C THR A 185 -14.66 -1.73 5.50
N MET A 186 -13.79 -1.28 6.42
CA MET A 186 -12.40 -0.96 6.10
C MET A 186 -11.48 -1.06 7.32
N TYR A 187 -10.19 -1.03 7.01
CA TYR A 187 -9.13 -0.88 8.01
C TYR A 187 -8.20 0.24 7.54
N GLN A 188 -7.85 1.17 8.43
CA GLN A 188 -6.84 2.20 8.11
C GLN A 188 -6.15 2.71 9.38
N VAL A 189 -4.82 2.79 9.31
CA VAL A 189 -4.01 3.57 10.25
C VAL A 189 -3.21 4.58 9.46
N CYS A 190 -3.33 5.86 9.81
CA CYS A 190 -2.62 6.93 9.12
C CYS A 190 -2.03 7.93 10.12
N GLY A 191 -0.88 8.49 9.78
CA GLY A 191 -0.21 9.49 10.59
C GLY A 191 0.65 10.45 9.79
N ILE A 192 0.95 11.59 10.38
CA ILE A 192 1.79 12.65 9.83
C ILE A 192 3.22 12.46 10.35
N LYS A 193 4.21 12.47 9.47
CA LYS A 193 5.64 12.39 9.81
C LYS A 193 6.04 13.57 10.69
N LYS A 194 6.65 13.27 11.83
CA LYS A 194 7.19 14.25 12.78
C LYS A 194 8.38 15.02 12.22
#